data_3124035778f0172ac83cb7fe658a50bd
#
_entry.id   3124035778f0172ac83cb7fe658a50bd
#
_cell.length_a   1.000
_cell.length_b   1.000
_cell.length_c   1.000
_cell.angle_alpha   90.00
_cell.angle_beta   90.00
_cell.angle_gamma   90.00
#
_symmetry.space_group_name_H-M   'P 1'
#
loop_
_entity.id
_entity.type
_entity.pdbx_description
1 polymer ?
#
loop_
_entity_poly.entity_id
_entity_poly.type
_entity_poly.pdbx_seq_one_letter_code
_entity_poly.pdbx_strand_id
1 'polypeptide(L)'
;MKRILYTLLAVLTLTACNRKAEQTCEPIYDRSDFVEVTEVIPDVILEIRYYSTYNFVGARIDGYERPLALMTRQAADSLKAVNDELKAHGYRLKIWDTYRPQRAVNHFIRWAEDVQDTAMKAIFYPMVDKSLLFEQGYICASSSHSRGSTVDLTLLDAATGKELDMGSPFDWFGDESHPDYRCPLYRQSENRLILRNAMERHGFEGIDSEWWHFTLANEPYPDTYFDFPIE
;
A
#
# COMPACT_ATOMS: atom_id res chain seq x y z
N MET A 1 42.00 -59.98 -44.42
CA MET A 1 42.19 -58.67 -43.77
C MET A 1 40.97 -57.81 -43.99
N LYS A 2 40.05 -57.71 -42.98
CA LYS A 2 38.82 -56.90 -43.03
C LYS A 2 39.11 -55.60 -42.31
N ARG A 3 39.00 -54.47 -43.03
CA ARG A 3 39.10 -53.09 -42.49
C ARG A 3 37.72 -52.70 -41.92
N ILE A 4 37.62 -52.44 -40.64
CA ILE A 4 36.46 -51.92 -39.97
C ILE A 4 36.57 -50.41 -39.96
N LEU A 5 35.59 -49.74 -40.64
CA LEU A 5 35.46 -48.29 -40.71
C LEU A 5 34.56 -47.83 -39.53
N TYR A 6 35.14 -47.09 -38.60
CA TYR A 6 34.38 -46.44 -37.54
C TYR A 6 33.86 -45.07 -38.02
N THR A 7 32.54 -44.97 -38.12
CA THR A 7 31.88 -43.70 -38.40
C THR A 7 31.62 -43.00 -37.08
N LEU A 8 32.27 -41.88 -36.86
CA LEU A 8 32.04 -41.03 -35.65
C LEU A 8 30.80 -40.18 -35.91
N LEU A 9 29.71 -40.42 -35.14
CA LEU A 9 28.47 -39.65 -35.16
C LEU A 9 28.61 -38.51 -34.13
N ALA A 10 28.86 -37.28 -34.59
CA ALA A 10 28.86 -36.12 -33.74
C ALA A 10 27.44 -35.70 -33.45
N VAL A 11 27.01 -35.88 -32.17
CA VAL A 11 25.72 -35.37 -31.68
C VAL A 11 25.92 -33.89 -31.28
N LEU A 12 25.42 -32.97 -32.11
CA LEU A 12 25.28 -31.57 -31.72
C LEU A 12 24.09 -31.43 -30.76
N THR A 13 24.36 -31.28 -29.48
CA THR A 13 23.34 -30.84 -28.50
C THR A 13 23.15 -29.34 -28.61
N LEU A 14 22.05 -28.91 -29.27
CA LEU A 14 21.55 -27.55 -29.21
C LEU A 14 20.96 -27.30 -27.80
N THR A 15 21.73 -26.67 -26.93
CA THR A 15 21.23 -26.07 -25.70
C THR A 15 20.41 -24.82 -26.08
N ALA A 16 19.10 -24.99 -26.17
CA ALA A 16 18.16 -23.87 -26.25
C ALA A 16 18.19 -23.13 -24.88
N CYS A 17 18.91 -22.02 -24.87
CA CYS A 17 18.83 -21.05 -23.76
C CYS A 17 17.42 -20.47 -23.73
N ASN A 18 16.54 -21.04 -22.87
CA ASN A 18 15.25 -20.46 -22.54
C ASN A 18 15.51 -19.20 -21.71
N ARG A 19 15.83 -18.07 -22.36
CA ARG A 19 15.65 -16.75 -21.74
C ARG A 19 14.12 -16.58 -21.60
N LYS A 20 13.63 -16.72 -20.36
CA LYS A 20 12.35 -16.09 -20.00
C LYS A 20 12.51 -14.62 -20.37
N ALA A 21 11.77 -14.17 -21.38
CA ALA A 21 11.61 -12.75 -21.62
C ALA A 21 11.04 -12.17 -20.33
N GLU A 22 11.78 -11.30 -19.65
CA GLU A 22 11.21 -10.37 -18.69
C GLU A 22 10.14 -9.62 -19.45
N GLN A 23 8.90 -9.92 -19.13
CA GLN A 23 7.76 -9.24 -19.68
C GLN A 23 7.77 -7.86 -19.03
N THR A 24 8.42 -6.89 -19.68
CA THR A 24 8.31 -5.48 -19.32
C THR A 24 6.86 -5.09 -19.57
N CYS A 25 6.05 -5.13 -18.52
CA CYS A 25 4.69 -4.63 -18.59
C CYS A 25 4.79 -3.11 -18.77
N GLU A 26 4.29 -2.60 -19.90
CA GLU A 26 4.21 -1.15 -20.11
C GLU A 26 3.33 -0.53 -19.02
N PRO A 27 3.70 0.63 -18.47
CA PRO A 27 2.91 1.29 -17.44
C PRO A 27 1.48 1.56 -17.91
N ILE A 28 0.49 1.27 -17.06
CA ILE A 28 -0.92 1.51 -17.37
C ILE A 28 -1.31 2.89 -16.82
N TYR A 29 -1.67 3.79 -17.74
CA TYR A 29 -1.99 5.20 -17.42
C TYR A 29 -3.49 5.51 -17.47
N ASP A 30 -4.35 4.54 -17.80
CA ASP A 30 -5.79 4.74 -17.84
C ASP A 30 -6.36 4.90 -16.43
N ARG A 31 -7.01 6.04 -16.18
CA ARG A 31 -7.65 6.39 -14.91
C ARG A 31 -9.16 6.56 -15.00
N SER A 32 -9.78 6.10 -16.09
CA SER A 32 -11.20 6.38 -16.37
C SER A 32 -12.16 5.88 -15.28
N ASP A 33 -11.80 4.81 -14.56
CA ASP A 33 -12.60 4.24 -13.47
C ASP A 33 -12.24 4.80 -12.08
N PHE A 34 -11.29 5.74 -12.02
CA PHE A 34 -10.89 6.35 -10.76
C PHE A 34 -11.68 7.64 -10.49
N VAL A 35 -11.94 7.87 -9.21
CA VAL A 35 -12.62 9.08 -8.72
C VAL A 35 -11.84 9.68 -7.56
N GLU A 36 -12.00 10.98 -7.34
CA GLU A 36 -11.54 11.61 -6.12
C GLU A 36 -12.49 11.23 -4.97
N VAL A 37 -11.94 10.71 -3.87
CA VAL A 37 -12.74 10.28 -2.72
C VAL A 37 -13.57 11.44 -2.15
N THR A 38 -13.08 12.67 -2.24
CA THR A 38 -13.80 13.87 -1.80
C THR A 38 -15.06 14.17 -2.60
N GLU A 39 -15.19 13.70 -3.85
CA GLU A 39 -16.43 13.81 -4.63
C GLU A 39 -17.51 12.85 -4.13
N VAL A 40 -17.11 11.71 -3.53
CA VAL A 40 -18.01 10.67 -3.03
C VAL A 40 -18.28 10.83 -1.53
N ILE A 41 -17.28 11.30 -0.77
CA ILE A 41 -17.31 11.53 0.68
C ILE A 41 -16.82 12.98 0.95
N PRO A 42 -17.68 13.99 0.80
CA PRO A 42 -17.26 15.40 0.87
C PRO A 42 -16.72 15.86 2.22
N ASP A 43 -17.01 15.14 3.30
CA ASP A 43 -16.57 15.45 4.66
C ASP A 43 -15.39 14.60 5.16
N VAL A 44 -14.79 13.78 4.28
CA VAL A 44 -13.57 13.05 4.60
C VAL A 44 -12.39 14.00 4.84
N ILE A 45 -11.53 13.65 5.78
CA ILE A 45 -10.31 14.43 6.04
C ILE A 45 -9.16 13.77 5.27
N LEU A 46 -8.44 14.56 4.49
CA LEU A 46 -7.24 14.10 3.79
C LEU A 46 -5.98 14.65 4.46
N GLU A 47 -5.03 13.77 4.75
CA GLU A 47 -3.66 14.09 5.12
C GLU A 47 -2.72 13.21 4.30
N ILE A 48 -2.67 13.46 2.99
CA ILE A 48 -1.91 12.61 2.05
C ILE A 48 -0.43 12.69 2.36
N ARG A 49 0.08 11.65 3.03
CA ARG A 49 1.43 11.58 3.61
C ARG A 49 2.51 11.64 2.55
N TYR A 50 2.31 11.00 1.44
CA TYR A 50 3.31 10.89 0.38
C TYR A 50 3.38 12.11 -0.54
N TYR A 51 2.39 12.99 -0.49
CA TYR A 51 2.49 14.34 -1.06
C TYR A 51 3.36 15.27 -0.19
N SER A 52 3.36 15.09 1.11
CA SER A 52 4.15 15.86 2.07
C SER A 52 5.55 15.26 2.27
N THR A 53 6.39 15.94 3.05
CA THR A 53 7.69 15.42 3.49
C THR A 53 7.59 14.65 4.82
N TYR A 54 6.41 14.62 5.46
CA TYR A 54 6.20 13.91 6.72
C TYR A 54 5.78 12.46 6.45
N ASN A 55 6.71 11.67 5.94
CA ASN A 55 6.63 10.24 5.68
C ASN A 55 7.99 9.60 5.99
N PHE A 56 8.08 8.28 5.90
CA PHE A 56 9.31 7.55 6.29
C PHE A 56 10.53 7.83 5.39
N VAL A 57 10.32 8.39 4.18
CA VAL A 57 11.39 8.82 3.27
C VAL A 57 11.92 10.21 3.63
N GLY A 58 11.04 11.11 4.10
CA GLY A 58 11.39 12.50 4.41
C GLY A 58 11.32 13.45 3.20
N ALA A 59 10.74 12.99 2.08
CA ALA A 59 10.58 13.75 0.85
C ALA A 59 9.20 13.50 0.24
N ARG A 60 8.76 14.38 -0.68
CA ARG A 60 7.58 14.10 -1.50
C ARG A 60 7.88 12.92 -2.42
N ILE A 61 6.94 11.99 -2.49
CA ILE A 61 7.09 10.76 -3.25
C ILE A 61 6.71 10.97 -4.71
N ASP A 62 7.43 10.31 -5.61
CA ASP A 62 7.21 10.39 -7.06
C ASP A 62 5.77 10.03 -7.43
N GLY A 63 5.16 10.84 -8.27
CA GLY A 63 3.78 10.64 -8.73
C GLY A 63 2.70 11.27 -7.86
N TYR A 64 3.03 11.81 -6.67
CA TYR A 64 2.10 12.60 -5.87
C TYR A 64 2.25 14.09 -6.22
N GLU A 65 1.55 14.55 -7.26
CA GLU A 65 1.61 15.94 -7.73
C GLU A 65 0.60 16.83 -7.03
N ARG A 66 -0.48 16.25 -6.50
CA ARG A 66 -1.51 16.91 -5.68
C ARG A 66 -1.88 16.07 -4.47
N PRO A 67 -2.36 16.67 -3.35
CA PRO A 67 -2.79 15.94 -2.15
C PRO A 67 -4.20 15.36 -2.31
N LEU A 68 -4.42 14.51 -3.32
CA LEU A 68 -5.69 13.90 -3.63
C LEU A 68 -5.70 12.43 -3.21
N ALA A 69 -6.88 11.95 -2.82
CA ALA A 69 -7.18 10.54 -2.60
C ALA A 69 -7.96 10.02 -3.82
N LEU A 70 -7.32 9.20 -4.65
CA LEU A 70 -7.95 8.57 -5.81
C LEU A 70 -8.22 7.10 -5.52
N MET A 71 -9.41 6.62 -5.86
CA MET A 71 -9.78 5.20 -5.76
C MET A 71 -10.58 4.77 -6.98
N THR A 72 -10.61 3.46 -7.26
CA THR A 72 -11.61 2.94 -8.19
C THR A 72 -13.02 3.31 -7.70
N ARG A 73 -13.94 3.59 -8.62
CA ARG A 73 -15.34 3.95 -8.29
C ARG A 73 -15.95 2.96 -7.31
N GLN A 74 -15.77 1.66 -7.56
CA GLN A 74 -16.31 0.60 -6.71
C GLN A 74 -15.78 0.68 -5.27
N ALA A 75 -14.47 0.90 -5.09
CA ALA A 75 -13.88 1.01 -3.76
C ALA A 75 -14.33 2.30 -3.05
N ALA A 76 -14.44 3.41 -3.78
CA ALA A 76 -14.92 4.68 -3.22
C ALA A 76 -16.39 4.59 -2.75
N ASP A 77 -17.25 3.88 -3.51
CA ASP A 77 -18.66 3.67 -3.14
C ASP A 77 -18.77 2.78 -1.88
N SER A 78 -17.95 1.73 -1.76
CA SER A 78 -17.86 0.90 -0.56
C SER A 78 -17.33 1.71 0.64
N LEU A 79 -16.31 2.54 0.44
CA LEU A 79 -15.77 3.40 1.50
C LEU A 79 -16.78 4.45 1.96
N LYS A 80 -17.65 4.93 1.03
CA LYS A 80 -18.77 5.79 1.42
C LYS A 80 -19.72 5.09 2.40
N ALA A 81 -20.03 3.83 2.17
CA ALA A 81 -20.89 3.08 3.09
C ALA A 81 -20.23 2.91 4.48
N VAL A 82 -18.90 2.69 4.54
CA VAL A 82 -18.13 2.72 5.80
C VAL A 82 -18.27 4.07 6.49
N ASN A 83 -18.07 5.18 5.74
CA ASN A 83 -18.17 6.53 6.27
C ASN A 83 -19.58 6.82 6.84
N ASP A 84 -20.63 6.46 6.11
CA ASP A 84 -22.01 6.70 6.52
C ASP A 84 -22.35 5.94 7.82
N GLU A 85 -21.91 4.69 7.97
CA GLU A 85 -22.04 3.90 9.20
C GLU A 85 -21.29 4.55 10.36
N LEU A 86 -19.99 4.84 10.19
CA LEU A 86 -19.15 5.38 11.26
C LEU A 86 -19.60 6.79 11.69
N LYS A 87 -20.08 7.60 10.74
CA LYS A 87 -20.65 8.91 11.01
C LYS A 87 -21.89 8.84 11.90
N ALA A 88 -22.74 7.84 11.71
CA ALA A 88 -23.91 7.62 12.58
C ALA A 88 -23.50 7.29 14.02
N HIS A 89 -22.29 6.81 14.23
CA HIS A 89 -21.70 6.51 15.54
C HIS A 89 -20.77 7.62 16.08
N GLY A 90 -20.73 8.79 15.42
CA GLY A 90 -19.97 9.95 15.89
C GLY A 90 -18.49 9.93 15.48
N TYR A 91 -18.13 9.20 14.44
CA TYR A 91 -16.76 9.16 13.88
C TYR A 91 -16.71 9.82 12.51
N ARG A 92 -15.48 10.22 12.10
CA ARG A 92 -15.14 10.67 10.74
C ARG A 92 -13.93 9.92 10.25
N LEU A 93 -13.84 9.72 8.93
CA LEU A 93 -12.67 9.12 8.31
C LEU A 93 -11.58 10.18 8.09
N LYS A 94 -10.34 9.80 8.33
CA LYS A 94 -9.14 10.51 7.92
C LYS A 94 -8.28 9.55 7.08
N ILE A 95 -7.91 9.97 5.89
CA ILE A 95 -7.16 9.16 4.91
C ILE A 95 -5.74 9.68 4.80
N TRP A 96 -4.77 8.77 4.81
CA TRP A 96 -3.35 9.04 4.61
C TRP A 96 -2.87 8.66 3.21
N ASP A 97 -3.41 7.56 2.64
CA ASP A 97 -3.11 7.10 1.29
C ASP A 97 -4.27 6.30 0.69
N THR A 98 -4.32 6.28 -0.64
CA THR A 98 -5.26 5.47 -1.43
C THR A 98 -4.55 4.88 -2.64
N TYR A 99 -4.91 5.23 -3.86
CA TYR A 99 -4.13 4.88 -5.03
C TYR A 99 -2.69 5.42 -4.90
N ARG A 100 -1.73 4.54 -5.07
CA ARG A 100 -0.30 4.82 -5.06
C ARG A 100 0.28 4.36 -6.39
N PRO A 101 0.74 5.27 -7.27
CA PRO A 101 1.28 4.87 -8.57
C PRO A 101 2.52 3.98 -8.42
N GLN A 102 2.76 3.07 -9.35
CA GLN A 102 3.92 2.17 -9.29
C GLN A 102 5.26 2.93 -9.19
N ARG A 103 5.37 4.14 -9.79
CA ARG A 103 6.56 4.99 -9.64
C ARG A 103 6.84 5.41 -8.19
N ALA A 104 5.79 5.54 -7.37
CA ALA A 104 5.94 5.81 -5.93
C ALA A 104 6.53 4.60 -5.21
N VAL A 105 6.07 3.40 -5.53
CA VAL A 105 6.65 2.14 -5.01
C VAL A 105 8.12 2.03 -5.42
N ASN A 106 8.44 2.36 -6.67
CA ASN A 106 9.82 2.38 -7.16
C ASN A 106 10.68 3.44 -6.43
N HIS A 107 10.08 4.56 -5.99
CA HIS A 107 10.78 5.54 -5.15
C HIS A 107 11.12 4.95 -3.78
N PHE A 108 10.20 4.23 -3.14
CA PHE A 108 10.46 3.55 -1.87
C PHE A 108 11.59 2.53 -1.97
N ILE A 109 11.65 1.78 -3.09
CA ILE A 109 12.73 0.82 -3.36
C ILE A 109 14.07 1.54 -3.42
N ARG A 110 14.20 2.60 -4.25
CA ARG A 110 15.44 3.38 -4.37
C ARG A 110 15.88 3.98 -3.03
N TRP A 111 14.93 4.50 -2.25
CA TRP A 111 15.21 5.01 -0.91
C TRP A 111 15.71 3.92 0.03
N ALA A 112 15.09 2.72 0.00
CA ALA A 112 15.49 1.61 0.87
C ALA A 112 16.88 1.05 0.52
N GLU A 113 17.27 1.08 -0.75
CA GLU A 113 18.60 0.70 -1.23
C GLU A 113 19.70 1.66 -0.72
N ASP A 114 19.40 2.93 -0.51
CA ASP A 114 20.31 3.89 0.13
C ASP A 114 20.27 3.74 1.65
N VAL A 115 21.02 2.78 2.18
CA VAL A 115 21.08 2.48 3.62
C VAL A 115 21.62 3.63 4.48
N GLN A 116 22.24 4.66 3.87
CA GLN A 116 22.78 5.83 4.59
C GLN A 116 21.70 6.90 4.82
N ASP A 117 20.65 6.95 4.01
CA ASP A 117 19.53 7.86 4.21
C ASP A 117 18.64 7.39 5.36
N THR A 118 18.90 7.88 6.55
CA THR A 118 18.17 7.54 7.79
C THR A 118 17.51 8.75 8.43
N ALA A 119 17.23 9.81 7.65
CA ALA A 119 16.72 11.09 8.14
C ALA A 119 15.45 10.94 9.00
N MET A 120 14.55 10.02 8.62
CA MET A 120 13.27 9.80 9.30
C MET A 120 13.26 8.59 10.24
N LYS A 121 14.42 7.93 10.43
CA LYS A 121 14.52 6.70 11.25
C LYS A 121 13.94 6.87 12.65
N ALA A 122 14.29 7.95 13.34
CA ALA A 122 13.87 8.18 14.72
C ALA A 122 12.34 8.30 14.89
N ILE A 123 11.62 8.62 13.81
CA ILE A 123 10.17 8.84 13.82
C ILE A 123 9.41 7.59 13.37
N PHE A 124 9.87 6.91 12.32
CA PHE A 124 9.08 5.85 11.67
C PHE A 124 9.62 4.43 11.92
N TYR A 125 10.96 4.26 12.08
CA TYR A 125 11.57 2.93 12.20
C TYR A 125 12.76 2.91 13.17
N PRO A 126 12.61 3.42 14.41
CA PRO A 126 13.74 3.58 15.35
C PRO A 126 14.41 2.25 15.70
N MET A 127 13.63 1.16 15.72
CA MET A 127 14.10 -0.17 16.11
C MET A 127 14.48 -1.06 14.93
N VAL A 128 14.20 -0.64 13.67
CA VAL A 128 14.47 -1.43 12.49
C VAL A 128 15.76 -1.00 11.81
N ASP A 129 16.62 -1.94 11.45
CA ASP A 129 17.77 -1.66 10.59
C ASP A 129 17.30 -1.47 9.14
N LYS A 130 17.66 -0.34 8.52
CA LYS A 130 17.24 -0.01 7.16
C LYS A 130 17.67 -1.08 6.14
N SER A 131 18.78 -1.75 6.34
CA SER A 131 19.24 -2.83 5.49
C SER A 131 18.33 -4.07 5.47
N LEU A 132 17.43 -4.19 6.47
CA LEU A 132 16.51 -5.32 6.62
C LEU A 132 15.08 -5.03 6.11
N LEU A 133 14.81 -3.82 5.57
CA LEU A 133 13.45 -3.42 5.19
C LEU A 133 12.82 -4.35 4.13
N PHE A 134 13.60 -4.85 3.17
CA PHE A 134 13.13 -5.81 2.18
C PHE A 134 12.92 -7.20 2.79
N GLU A 135 13.86 -7.68 3.61
CA GLU A 135 13.79 -8.99 4.25
C GLU A 135 12.61 -9.08 5.21
N GLN A 136 12.34 -8.01 5.94
CA GLN A 136 11.23 -7.92 6.90
C GLN A 136 9.88 -7.54 6.27
N GLY A 137 9.85 -7.33 4.94
CA GLY A 137 8.62 -7.08 4.19
C GLY A 137 8.04 -5.66 4.31
N TYR A 138 8.78 -4.69 4.90
CA TYR A 138 8.33 -3.30 4.96
C TYR A 138 8.33 -2.62 3.59
N ILE A 139 9.26 -3.01 2.70
CA ILE A 139 9.33 -2.51 1.33
C ILE A 139 9.22 -3.68 0.36
N CYS A 140 8.30 -3.59 -0.59
CA CYS A 140 8.02 -4.60 -1.60
C CYS A 140 8.07 -4.02 -3.01
N ALA A 141 8.25 -4.89 -4.01
CA ALA A 141 8.32 -4.49 -5.42
C ALA A 141 6.96 -4.08 -6.02
N SER A 142 5.87 -4.48 -5.38
CA SER A 142 4.49 -4.15 -5.78
C SER A 142 3.67 -3.82 -4.55
N SER A 143 2.58 -3.06 -4.74
CA SER A 143 1.69 -2.66 -3.67
C SER A 143 0.24 -2.80 -4.11
N SER A 144 -0.64 -3.27 -3.22
CA SER A 144 -2.09 -3.29 -3.44
C SER A 144 -2.66 -1.91 -3.74
N HIS A 145 -2.07 -0.86 -3.20
CA HIS A 145 -2.45 0.53 -3.50
C HIS A 145 -2.34 0.87 -4.99
N SER A 146 -1.37 0.28 -5.72
CA SER A 146 -1.22 0.53 -7.16
C SER A 146 -2.36 -0.05 -7.99
N ARG A 147 -3.23 -0.89 -7.41
CA ARG A 147 -4.43 -1.43 -8.03
C ARG A 147 -5.67 -0.55 -7.85
N GLY A 148 -5.57 0.51 -7.02
CA GLY A 148 -6.58 1.55 -6.87
C GLY A 148 -7.74 1.24 -5.94
N SER A 149 -7.73 0.11 -5.24
CA SER A 149 -8.83 -0.30 -4.34
C SER A 149 -8.40 -0.49 -2.89
N THR A 150 -7.24 0.06 -2.53
CA THR A 150 -6.66 0.02 -1.18
C THR A 150 -6.68 1.40 -0.56
N VAL A 151 -6.85 1.46 0.76
CA VAL A 151 -6.86 2.69 1.54
C VAL A 151 -6.16 2.50 2.88
N ASP A 152 -5.35 3.50 3.26
CA ASP A 152 -4.75 3.66 4.59
C ASP A 152 -5.48 4.79 5.31
N LEU A 153 -6.12 4.48 6.46
CA LEU A 153 -7.00 5.42 7.13
C LEU A 153 -7.07 5.21 8.64
N THR A 154 -7.62 6.23 9.30
CA THR A 154 -7.96 6.21 10.73
C THR A 154 -9.31 6.89 11.01
N LEU A 155 -9.68 6.92 12.28
CA LEU A 155 -10.88 7.56 12.78
C LEU A 155 -10.57 8.83 13.55
N LEU A 156 -11.43 9.84 13.35
CA LEU A 156 -11.54 11.02 14.20
C LEU A 156 -12.81 10.95 15.00
N ASP A 157 -12.78 11.38 16.25
CA ASP A 157 -13.97 11.71 17.02
C ASP A 157 -14.63 12.95 16.39
N ALA A 158 -15.87 12.83 15.96
CA ALA A 158 -16.56 13.89 15.20
C ALA A 158 -16.84 15.15 16.03
N ALA A 159 -16.97 15.01 17.36
CA ALA A 159 -17.27 16.13 18.24
C ALA A 159 -16.03 16.97 18.55
N THR A 160 -14.88 16.32 18.65
CA THR A 160 -13.62 17.00 19.03
C THR A 160 -12.67 17.22 17.85
N GLY A 161 -12.83 16.49 16.75
CA GLY A 161 -11.94 16.48 15.58
C GLY A 161 -10.58 15.83 15.86
N LYS A 162 -10.41 15.15 17.00
CA LYS A 162 -9.14 14.49 17.35
C LYS A 162 -9.11 13.07 16.82
N GLU A 163 -7.94 12.63 16.39
CA GLU A 163 -7.71 11.23 16.04
C GLU A 163 -7.93 10.32 17.24
N LEU A 164 -8.50 9.15 17.00
CA LEU A 164 -8.53 8.10 17.99
C LEU A 164 -7.13 7.52 18.17
N ASP A 165 -6.78 7.27 19.43
CA ASP A 165 -5.51 6.61 19.75
C ASP A 165 -5.57 5.13 19.32
N MET A 166 -4.82 4.78 18.29
CA MET A 166 -4.74 3.42 17.73
C MET A 166 -3.55 2.62 18.27
N GLY A 167 -2.71 3.22 19.15
CA GLY A 167 -1.58 2.56 19.80
C GLY A 167 -0.27 2.61 19.04
N SER A 168 -0.28 2.87 17.73
CA SER A 168 0.89 3.22 16.94
C SER A 168 0.50 4.26 15.87
N PRO A 169 1.44 5.12 15.43
CA PRO A 169 1.19 6.02 14.32
C PRO A 169 1.14 5.27 12.98
N PHE A 170 0.61 5.94 11.95
CA PHE A 170 0.70 5.51 10.57
C PHE A 170 2.16 5.36 10.10
N ASP A 171 2.47 4.36 9.27
CA ASP A 171 3.81 4.06 8.76
C ASP A 171 4.84 3.73 9.85
N TRP A 172 4.42 3.27 11.01
CA TRP A 172 5.32 2.77 12.03
C TRP A 172 5.84 1.39 11.67
N PHE A 173 7.14 1.24 11.48
CA PHE A 173 7.79 -0.05 11.22
C PHE A 173 8.11 -0.75 12.54
N GLY A 174 7.20 -1.63 12.95
CA GLY A 174 7.30 -2.37 14.20
C GLY A 174 6.03 -3.18 14.50
N ASP A 175 6.14 -4.11 15.44
CA ASP A 175 5.04 -5.00 15.84
C ASP A 175 3.79 -4.24 16.32
N GLU A 176 3.96 -2.99 16.81
CA GLU A 176 2.87 -2.13 17.25
C GLU A 176 1.88 -1.78 16.14
N SER A 177 2.28 -1.93 14.88
CA SER A 177 1.43 -1.72 13.69
C SER A 177 0.54 -2.91 13.39
N HIS A 178 0.86 -4.10 13.88
CA HIS A 178 0.06 -5.30 13.63
C HIS A 178 -1.33 -5.18 14.28
N PRO A 179 -2.42 -5.53 13.56
CA PRO A 179 -3.80 -5.43 14.09
C PRO A 179 -4.03 -6.18 15.40
N ASP A 180 -3.34 -7.32 15.59
CA ASP A 180 -3.44 -8.19 16.76
C ASP A 180 -2.43 -7.82 17.87
N TYR A 181 -1.59 -6.79 17.65
CA TYR A 181 -0.67 -6.32 18.69
C TYR A 181 -1.42 -5.98 19.97
N ARG A 182 -0.94 -6.52 21.09
CA ARG A 182 -1.51 -6.24 22.39
C ARG A 182 -1.17 -4.82 22.83
N CYS A 183 -2.02 -3.88 22.44
CA CYS A 183 -1.86 -2.47 22.79
C CYS A 183 -1.82 -2.27 24.32
N PRO A 184 -0.98 -1.32 24.81
CA PRO A 184 -0.89 -1.02 26.25
C PRO A 184 -2.20 -0.60 26.89
N LEU A 185 -3.06 0.12 26.14
CA LEU A 185 -4.37 0.56 26.60
C LEU A 185 -5.46 -0.22 25.86
N TYR A 186 -6.39 -0.79 26.61
CA TYR A 186 -7.55 -1.52 26.05
C TYR A 186 -8.32 -0.69 25.01
N ARG A 187 -8.46 0.62 25.23
CA ARG A 187 -9.14 1.53 24.31
C ARG A 187 -8.49 1.59 22.91
N GLN A 188 -7.19 1.41 22.81
CA GLN A 188 -6.48 1.38 21.52
C GLN A 188 -6.92 0.17 20.70
N SER A 189 -7.02 -1.00 21.32
CA SER A 189 -7.53 -2.21 20.67
C SER A 189 -9.01 -2.08 20.28
N GLU A 190 -9.84 -1.45 21.15
CA GLU A 190 -11.25 -1.17 20.82
C GLU A 190 -11.35 -0.22 19.60
N ASN A 191 -10.56 0.84 19.54
CA ASN A 191 -10.55 1.77 18.42
C ASN A 191 -10.20 1.07 17.10
N ARG A 192 -9.19 0.20 17.08
CA ARG A 192 -8.84 -0.63 15.91
C ARG A 192 -9.99 -1.54 15.50
N LEU A 193 -10.66 -2.17 16.46
CA LEU A 193 -11.80 -3.05 16.19
C LEU A 193 -13.00 -2.28 15.62
N ILE A 194 -13.27 -1.05 16.07
CA ILE A 194 -14.32 -0.20 15.50
C ILE A 194 -14.06 0.03 14.02
N LEU A 195 -12.83 0.45 13.67
CA LEU A 195 -12.44 0.67 12.27
C LEU A 195 -12.53 -0.63 11.48
N ARG A 196 -11.84 -1.68 11.92
CA ARG A 196 -11.77 -2.96 11.23
C ARG A 196 -13.15 -3.54 10.95
N ASN A 197 -14.01 -3.60 11.98
CA ASN A 197 -15.35 -4.17 11.85
C ASN A 197 -16.21 -3.38 10.85
N ALA A 198 -16.09 -2.06 10.78
CA ALA A 198 -16.81 -1.25 9.81
C ALA A 198 -16.28 -1.51 8.38
N MET A 199 -14.97 -1.57 8.19
CA MET A 199 -14.34 -1.89 6.91
C MET A 199 -14.75 -3.27 6.40
N GLU A 200 -14.67 -4.30 7.24
CA GLU A 200 -15.02 -5.69 6.89
C GLU A 200 -16.52 -5.83 6.53
N ARG A 201 -17.44 -5.15 7.24
CA ARG A 201 -18.88 -5.18 6.90
C ARG A 201 -19.17 -4.60 5.51
N HIS A 202 -18.33 -3.72 5.02
CA HIS A 202 -18.49 -3.09 3.70
C HIS A 202 -17.52 -3.65 2.64
N GLY A 203 -17.02 -4.87 2.87
CA GLY A 203 -16.30 -5.66 1.87
C GLY A 203 -14.81 -5.36 1.74
N PHE A 204 -14.21 -4.65 2.69
CA PHE A 204 -12.75 -4.49 2.76
C PHE A 204 -12.12 -5.58 3.61
N GLU A 205 -10.90 -5.96 3.27
CA GLU A 205 -10.06 -6.88 4.02
C GLU A 205 -8.79 -6.16 4.48
N GLY A 206 -8.44 -6.32 5.77
CA GLY A 206 -7.19 -5.83 6.33
C GLY A 206 -6.04 -6.80 6.09
N ILE A 207 -4.82 -6.37 6.42
CA ILE A 207 -3.62 -7.23 6.43
C ILE A 207 -3.10 -7.41 7.85
N ASP A 208 -2.27 -8.44 8.07
CA ASP A 208 -1.80 -8.80 9.40
C ASP A 208 -0.64 -7.92 9.92
N SER A 209 -0.05 -7.06 9.07
CA SER A 209 1.08 -6.21 9.42
C SER A 209 0.72 -4.77 9.75
N GLU A 210 -0.49 -4.29 9.33
CA GLU A 210 -0.85 -2.87 9.39
C GLU A 210 -2.32 -2.69 9.77
N TRP A 211 -2.61 -2.06 10.92
CA TRP A 211 -3.98 -1.86 11.41
C TRP A 211 -4.78 -0.85 10.57
N TRP A 212 -4.13 0.00 9.80
CA TRP A 212 -4.73 1.06 8.97
C TRP A 212 -5.05 0.64 7.55
N HIS A 213 -4.47 -0.48 7.06
CA HIS A 213 -4.47 -0.88 5.66
C HIS A 213 -5.63 -1.81 5.33
N PHE A 214 -6.41 -1.43 4.31
CA PHE A 214 -7.57 -2.20 3.87
C PHE A 214 -7.69 -2.19 2.34
N THR A 215 -7.94 -3.35 1.77
CA THR A 215 -8.17 -3.54 0.33
C THR A 215 -9.57 -4.07 0.10
N LEU A 216 -10.30 -3.58 -0.92
CA LEU A 216 -11.61 -4.10 -1.29
C LEU A 216 -11.46 -5.56 -1.78
N ALA A 217 -12.18 -6.52 -1.15
CA ALA A 217 -12.05 -7.96 -1.43
C ALA A 217 -12.36 -8.31 -2.89
N ASN A 218 -13.36 -7.66 -3.49
CA ASN A 218 -13.75 -7.85 -4.88
C ASN A 218 -13.29 -6.66 -5.74
N GLU A 219 -12.01 -6.31 -5.65
CA GLU A 219 -11.45 -5.21 -6.42
C GLU A 219 -11.54 -5.46 -7.94
N PRO A 220 -11.80 -4.40 -8.76
CA PRO A 220 -11.98 -4.58 -10.20
C PRO A 220 -10.70 -4.92 -10.96
N TYR A 221 -9.54 -4.61 -10.37
CA TYR A 221 -8.23 -4.74 -11.03
C TYR A 221 -7.21 -5.51 -10.18
N PRO A 222 -7.46 -6.80 -9.82
CA PRO A 222 -6.62 -7.53 -8.86
C PRO A 222 -5.18 -7.78 -9.36
N ASP A 223 -4.96 -7.73 -10.67
CA ASP A 223 -3.67 -8.02 -11.31
C ASP A 223 -3.08 -6.80 -12.07
N THR A 224 -3.67 -5.60 -11.91
CA THR A 224 -3.28 -4.41 -12.66
C THR A 224 -2.64 -3.37 -11.76
N TYR A 225 -1.38 -3.07 -11.99
CA TYR A 225 -0.63 -2.05 -11.26
C TYR A 225 -0.52 -0.78 -12.10
N PHE A 226 -1.32 0.21 -11.75
CA PHE A 226 -1.37 1.49 -12.45
C PHE A 226 -0.16 2.38 -12.12
N ASP A 227 0.17 3.29 -13.05
CA ASP A 227 1.29 4.24 -12.86
C ASP A 227 0.99 5.64 -13.41
N PHE A 228 -0.26 6.10 -13.38
CA PHE A 228 -0.57 7.49 -13.70
C PHE A 228 -0.32 8.40 -12.46
N PRO A 229 0.10 9.68 -12.66
CA PRO A 229 0.31 10.59 -11.54
C PRO A 229 -1.01 10.99 -10.87
N ILE A 230 -0.92 11.35 -9.59
CA ILE A 230 -2.02 11.93 -8.81
C ILE A 230 -2.01 13.46 -9.00
N GLU A 231 -2.82 13.96 -9.94
CA GLU A 231 -2.85 15.36 -10.37
C GLU A 231 -4.29 15.89 -10.53
#